data_4f58992582b318a6bb1bb282a7df009e
#
_entry.id   4f58992582b318a6bb1bb282a7df009e
#
_cell.length_a   1.000
_cell.length_b   1.000
_cell.length_c   1.000
_cell.angle_alpha   90.00
_cell.angle_beta   90.00
_cell.angle_gamma   90.00
#
_symmetry.space_group_name_H-M   'P 1'
#
loop_
_entity.id
_entity.type
_entity.pdbx_description
1 polymer ?
#
loop_
_entity_poly.entity_id
_entity_poly.type
_entity_poly.pdbx_seq_one_letter_code
_entity_poly.pdbx_strand_id
1 'polypeptide(L)'
;MLKLHVVQAEYGDCLLLEFGLRARPRFLLVDGGPSLTYERHLQSQLRAIAESGGRLDLVILSHVDNDHLTGLLDLLREVRRQRAEGTQETVGIDALWHNAFGQTLGSGTDIEPRLQALAEAPDATGPVPRAVMTAQGIAGGHELRLHAIALCIDINPGFRRGVVLAEAPMHLREMDNLRLHILGPAKMSLEQLKKEWQAWLEQSEEGVATGDPFVLSQADRSIPNLSSIAVLAEAEDKTILFAGDSRGDHLLQGLEQAGLLDSNGSLHVDVFKLPHHGSARSISRSFLQKVTADKYVLSANGRDDHPDLATLIWIVESARARRQPVEIVVTNETFSTRRLVQDYIPHMYGYRLTVMETGSHAMSLLLSG
;
A
#
# COMPACT_ATOMS: atom_id res chain seq x y z
N MET A 1 -19.03 -12.22 -6.16
CA MET A 1 -17.77 -12.21 -6.95
C MET A 1 -16.71 -11.43 -6.21
N LEU A 2 -15.50 -11.98 -6.10
CA LEU A 2 -14.34 -11.29 -5.53
C LEU A 2 -13.12 -11.57 -6.41
N LYS A 3 -12.49 -10.53 -6.93
CA LYS A 3 -11.37 -10.62 -7.86
C LYS A 3 -10.36 -9.52 -7.58
N LEU A 4 -9.11 -9.90 -7.40
CA LEU A 4 -8.00 -8.98 -7.20
C LEU A 4 -7.21 -8.82 -8.51
N HIS A 5 -7.05 -7.59 -8.97
CA HIS A 5 -6.15 -7.24 -10.05
C HIS A 5 -4.88 -6.64 -9.44
N VAL A 6 -3.76 -7.31 -9.64
CA VAL A 6 -2.43 -6.81 -9.28
C VAL A 6 -1.91 -6.04 -10.49
N VAL A 7 -1.89 -4.72 -10.42
CA VAL A 7 -1.46 -3.84 -11.51
C VAL A 7 0.07 -3.82 -11.57
N GLN A 8 0.65 -3.74 -12.77
CA GLN A 8 2.10 -3.58 -12.92
C GLN A 8 2.53 -2.22 -12.39
N ALA A 9 3.16 -2.21 -11.23
CA ALA A 9 3.59 -1.02 -10.52
C ALA A 9 5.11 -1.00 -10.28
N GLU A 10 5.87 -1.76 -11.08
CA GLU A 10 7.32 -1.85 -11.02
C GLU A 10 7.80 -2.22 -9.60
N TYR A 11 8.27 -1.23 -8.83
CA TYR A 11 8.77 -1.39 -7.46
C TYR A 11 7.79 -0.95 -6.38
N GLY A 12 6.58 -0.51 -6.75
CA GLY A 12 5.55 -0.02 -5.84
C GLY A 12 4.30 -0.89 -5.83
N ASP A 13 3.22 -0.38 -5.24
CA ASP A 13 1.95 -1.09 -5.11
C ASP A 13 0.82 -0.38 -5.85
N CYS A 14 0.03 -1.15 -6.60
CA CYS A 14 -1.23 -0.73 -7.20
C CYS A 14 -2.15 -1.94 -7.33
N LEU A 15 -3.24 -1.96 -6.57
CA LEU A 15 -4.10 -3.12 -6.42
C LEU A 15 -5.56 -2.71 -6.60
N LEU A 16 -6.25 -3.30 -7.57
CA LEU A 16 -7.67 -3.03 -7.84
C LEU A 16 -8.51 -4.24 -7.45
N LEU A 17 -9.39 -4.07 -6.48
CA LEU A 17 -10.33 -5.09 -6.02
C LEU A 17 -11.69 -4.89 -6.68
N GLU A 18 -12.17 -5.91 -7.38
CA GLU A 18 -13.50 -6.01 -7.95
C GLU A 18 -14.34 -6.93 -7.07
N PHE A 19 -15.49 -6.44 -6.58
CA PHE A 19 -16.36 -7.17 -5.66
C PHE A 19 -17.84 -6.92 -5.95
N GLY A 20 -18.72 -7.60 -5.24
CA GLY A 20 -20.18 -7.44 -5.38
C GLY A 20 -20.79 -8.37 -6.42
N LEU A 21 -21.89 -7.96 -7.01
CA LEU A 21 -22.62 -8.76 -7.99
C LEU A 21 -21.98 -8.63 -9.38
N ARG A 22 -21.84 -9.73 -10.12
CA ARG A 22 -21.34 -9.71 -11.51
C ARG A 22 -22.04 -8.71 -12.42
N ALA A 23 -23.36 -8.55 -12.24
CA ALA A 23 -24.15 -7.62 -13.05
C ALA A 23 -23.95 -6.16 -12.67
N ARG A 24 -23.37 -5.90 -11.48
CA ARG A 24 -23.10 -4.57 -10.96
C ARG A 24 -21.87 -4.62 -10.07
N PRO A 25 -20.68 -4.75 -10.67
CA PRO A 25 -19.43 -4.82 -9.91
C PRO A 25 -19.13 -3.49 -9.24
N ARG A 26 -18.49 -3.57 -8.08
CA ARG A 26 -17.96 -2.46 -7.31
C ARG A 26 -16.45 -2.56 -7.25
N PHE A 27 -15.80 -1.42 -7.01
CA PHE A 27 -14.35 -1.35 -7.11
C PHE A 27 -13.73 -0.59 -5.94
N LEU A 28 -12.64 -1.15 -5.44
CA LEU A 28 -11.77 -0.53 -4.44
C LEU A 28 -10.35 -0.52 -5.00
N LEU A 29 -9.69 0.64 -4.96
CA LEU A 29 -8.29 0.79 -5.38
C LEU A 29 -7.41 1.00 -4.15
N VAL A 30 -6.36 0.19 -3.99
CA VAL A 30 -5.34 0.34 -2.95
C VAL A 30 -4.04 0.73 -3.62
N ASP A 31 -3.55 1.91 -3.27
CA ASP A 31 -2.35 2.54 -3.81
C ASP A 31 -2.37 2.76 -5.35
N GLY A 32 -1.48 3.58 -5.83
CA GLY A 32 -1.41 3.95 -7.25
C GLY A 32 -0.08 3.63 -7.93
N GLY A 33 0.87 3.13 -7.16
CA GLY A 33 2.21 2.86 -7.65
C GLY A 33 3.06 4.12 -7.86
N PRO A 34 4.30 3.94 -8.34
CA PRO A 34 5.22 5.01 -8.66
C PRO A 34 4.81 5.77 -9.92
N SER A 35 5.64 6.74 -10.31
CA SER A 35 5.50 7.49 -11.56
C SER A 35 5.30 6.58 -12.77
N LEU A 36 4.43 6.99 -13.69
CA LEU A 36 4.02 6.29 -14.91
C LEU A 36 3.12 5.05 -14.71
N THR A 37 2.90 4.56 -13.49
CA THR A 37 1.98 3.45 -13.24
C THR A 37 0.57 3.80 -13.70
N TYR A 38 0.09 5.00 -13.35
CA TYR A 38 -1.23 5.45 -13.78
C TYR A 38 -1.35 5.49 -15.30
N GLU A 39 -0.44 6.19 -15.99
CA GLU A 39 -0.50 6.38 -17.44
C GLU A 39 -0.38 5.06 -18.20
N ARG A 40 0.57 4.20 -17.81
CA ARG A 40 0.90 2.99 -18.58
C ARG A 40 -0.01 1.81 -18.28
N HIS A 41 -0.48 1.66 -17.05
CA HIS A 41 -1.07 0.41 -16.59
C HIS A 41 -2.46 0.55 -15.98
N LEU A 42 -2.75 1.63 -15.24
CA LEU A 42 -3.99 1.76 -14.49
C LEU A 42 -5.07 2.51 -15.28
N GLN A 43 -4.73 3.56 -16.03
CA GLN A 43 -5.70 4.46 -16.68
C GLN A 43 -6.69 3.73 -17.58
N SER A 44 -6.20 2.79 -18.42
CA SER A 44 -7.07 2.02 -19.33
C SER A 44 -8.08 1.14 -18.58
N GLN A 45 -7.67 0.57 -17.46
CA GLN A 45 -8.57 -0.25 -16.62
C GLN A 45 -9.65 0.62 -15.98
N LEU A 46 -9.29 1.80 -15.47
CA LEU A 46 -10.25 2.74 -14.88
C LEU A 46 -11.24 3.29 -15.90
N ARG A 47 -10.80 3.57 -17.13
CA ARG A 47 -11.69 3.94 -18.22
C ARG A 47 -12.68 2.84 -18.57
N ALA A 48 -12.23 1.58 -18.65
CA ALA A 48 -13.13 0.45 -18.89
C ALA A 48 -14.18 0.28 -17.78
N ILE A 49 -13.81 0.55 -16.52
CA ILE A 49 -14.77 0.61 -15.41
C ILE A 49 -15.82 1.70 -15.63
N ALA A 50 -15.39 2.92 -15.96
CA ALA A 50 -16.29 4.04 -16.21
C ALA A 50 -17.21 3.80 -17.42
N GLU A 51 -16.70 3.24 -18.50
CA GLU A 51 -17.45 2.86 -19.70
C GLU A 51 -18.52 1.81 -19.40
N SER A 52 -18.28 0.92 -18.43
CA SER A 52 -19.29 -0.04 -17.94
C SER A 52 -20.28 0.57 -16.95
N GLY A 53 -20.20 1.87 -16.67
CA GLY A 53 -21.02 2.58 -15.67
C GLY A 53 -20.56 2.36 -14.23
N GLY A 54 -19.38 1.78 -14.02
CA GLY A 54 -18.76 1.61 -12.71
C GLY A 54 -18.03 2.86 -12.23
N ARG A 55 -17.59 2.80 -10.98
CA ARG A 55 -16.81 3.86 -10.32
C ARG A 55 -15.94 3.24 -9.21
N LEU A 56 -15.01 3.99 -8.69
CA LEU A 56 -14.26 3.59 -7.49
C LEU A 56 -15.07 3.98 -6.25
N ASP A 57 -15.59 3.00 -5.54
CA ASP A 57 -16.34 3.22 -4.30
C ASP A 57 -15.41 3.69 -3.18
N LEU A 58 -14.17 3.22 -3.20
CA LEU A 58 -13.14 3.61 -2.25
C LEU A 58 -11.76 3.56 -2.90
N VAL A 59 -10.97 4.58 -2.65
CA VAL A 59 -9.53 4.60 -2.88
C VAL A 59 -8.84 4.61 -1.52
N ILE A 60 -7.86 3.74 -1.31
CA ILE A 60 -7.02 3.71 -0.11
C ILE A 60 -5.59 4.07 -0.53
N LEU A 61 -5.06 5.16 0.00
CA LEU A 61 -3.62 5.38 0.02
C LEU A 61 -3.08 4.84 1.34
N SER A 62 -2.31 3.77 1.27
CA SER A 62 -1.76 3.12 2.46
C SER A 62 -0.86 4.08 3.24
N HIS A 63 0.08 4.73 2.56
CA HIS A 63 0.97 5.75 3.12
C HIS A 63 1.54 6.65 2.01
N VAL A 64 2.31 7.68 2.38
CA VAL A 64 2.68 8.78 1.45
C VAL A 64 3.98 8.55 0.67
N ASP A 65 4.57 7.36 0.69
CA ASP A 65 5.76 7.09 -0.13
C ASP A 65 5.42 7.10 -1.62
N ASN A 66 6.35 7.61 -2.43
CA ASN A 66 6.12 7.89 -3.85
C ASN A 66 5.73 6.66 -4.67
N ASP A 67 6.16 5.49 -4.26
CA ASP A 67 5.86 4.21 -4.91
C ASP A 67 4.47 3.65 -4.57
N HIS A 68 3.71 4.35 -3.73
CA HIS A 68 2.29 4.11 -3.44
C HIS A 68 1.41 5.27 -3.88
N LEU A 69 1.90 6.51 -3.70
CA LEU A 69 1.14 7.74 -3.86
C LEU A 69 1.03 8.21 -5.31
N THR A 70 2.15 8.17 -6.08
CA THR A 70 2.29 9.00 -7.28
C THR A 70 1.21 8.74 -8.32
N GLY A 71 0.88 7.48 -8.57
CA GLY A 71 -0.17 7.15 -9.54
C GLY A 71 -1.57 7.59 -9.11
N LEU A 72 -1.87 7.66 -7.80
CA LEU A 72 -3.14 8.24 -7.30
C LEU A 72 -3.16 9.76 -7.50
N LEU A 73 -2.03 10.41 -7.29
CA LEU A 73 -1.91 11.84 -7.53
C LEU A 73 -2.13 12.18 -9.01
N ASP A 74 -1.53 11.40 -9.90
CA ASP A 74 -1.70 11.55 -11.35
C ASP A 74 -3.17 11.30 -11.77
N LEU A 75 -3.84 10.30 -11.19
CA LEU A 75 -5.27 10.05 -11.39
C LEU A 75 -6.11 11.26 -10.98
N LEU A 76 -5.92 11.80 -9.78
CA LEU A 76 -6.74 12.92 -9.29
C LEU A 76 -6.46 14.22 -10.06
N ARG A 77 -5.21 14.47 -10.45
CA ARG A 77 -4.85 15.59 -11.34
C ARG A 77 -5.58 15.49 -12.68
N GLU A 78 -5.59 14.30 -13.29
CA GLU A 78 -6.24 14.06 -14.58
C GLU A 78 -7.78 14.25 -14.48
N VAL A 79 -8.42 13.63 -13.47
CA VAL A 79 -9.87 13.79 -13.24
C VAL A 79 -10.24 15.25 -12.99
N ARG A 80 -9.43 15.99 -12.22
CA ARG A 80 -9.65 17.41 -11.97
C ARG A 80 -9.53 18.24 -13.24
N ARG A 81 -8.53 17.94 -14.08
CA ARG A 81 -8.33 18.58 -15.40
C ARG A 81 -9.55 18.33 -16.30
N GLN A 82 -9.96 17.05 -16.43
CA GLN A 82 -11.12 16.65 -17.25
C GLN A 82 -12.41 17.35 -16.80
N ARG A 83 -12.65 17.44 -15.49
CA ARG A 83 -13.82 18.16 -14.94
C ARG A 83 -13.78 19.65 -15.27
N ALA A 84 -12.63 20.29 -15.18
CA ALA A 84 -12.45 21.69 -15.52
C ALA A 84 -12.67 21.98 -17.02
N GLU A 85 -12.27 21.03 -17.89
CA GLU A 85 -12.46 21.09 -19.34
C GLU A 85 -13.86 20.65 -19.79
N GLY A 86 -14.69 20.11 -18.91
CA GLY A 86 -16.01 19.55 -19.24
C GLY A 86 -15.91 18.28 -20.09
N THR A 87 -14.80 17.56 -20.04
CA THR A 87 -14.59 16.29 -20.73
C THR A 87 -14.98 15.11 -19.85
N GLN A 88 -15.10 13.92 -20.42
CA GLN A 88 -15.43 12.71 -19.66
C GLN A 88 -14.31 12.38 -18.68
N GLU A 89 -14.67 12.21 -17.41
CA GLU A 89 -13.75 11.79 -16.37
C GLU A 89 -13.27 10.34 -16.59
N THR A 90 -12.02 10.07 -16.30
CA THR A 90 -11.42 8.72 -16.39
C THR A 90 -12.22 7.71 -15.57
N VAL A 91 -12.61 8.08 -14.34
CA VAL A 91 -13.48 7.29 -13.47
C VAL A 91 -14.06 8.19 -12.36
N GLY A 92 -15.27 7.92 -11.92
CA GLY A 92 -15.82 8.54 -10.71
C GLY A 92 -15.21 7.93 -9.46
N ILE A 93 -15.01 8.76 -8.42
CA ILE A 93 -14.44 8.33 -7.12
C ILE A 93 -15.36 8.82 -6.01
N ASP A 94 -15.83 7.91 -5.14
CA ASP A 94 -16.74 8.25 -4.05
C ASP A 94 -16.02 8.66 -2.78
N ALA A 95 -15.03 7.87 -2.38
CA ALA A 95 -14.31 8.07 -1.11
C ALA A 95 -12.80 7.83 -1.25
N LEU A 96 -12.04 8.52 -0.40
CA LEU A 96 -10.60 8.36 -0.24
C LEU A 96 -10.28 8.13 1.24
N TRP A 97 -9.59 7.03 1.55
CA TRP A 97 -8.91 6.84 2.84
C TRP A 97 -7.46 7.24 2.71
N HIS A 98 -7.06 8.19 3.53
CA HIS A 98 -5.70 8.72 3.54
C HIS A 98 -5.39 9.42 4.87
N ASN A 99 -4.29 9.06 5.49
CA ASN A 99 -3.79 9.72 6.68
C ASN A 99 -2.82 10.84 6.29
N ALA A 100 -3.37 12.05 6.08
CA ALA A 100 -2.55 13.22 5.78
C ALA A 100 -1.64 13.56 6.98
N PHE A 101 -0.41 13.95 6.67
CA PHE A 101 0.61 14.31 7.63
C PHE A 101 0.15 15.38 8.63
N GLY A 102 -0.41 16.50 8.14
CA GLY A 102 -0.88 17.60 8.99
C GLY A 102 -2.00 17.20 9.95
N GLN A 103 -2.87 16.25 9.57
CA GLN A 103 -3.92 15.73 10.46
C GLN A 103 -3.38 14.77 11.50
N THR A 104 -2.36 13.99 11.15
CA THR A 104 -1.69 13.05 12.06
C THR A 104 -0.93 13.81 13.15
N LEU A 105 -0.32 14.96 12.81
CA LEU A 105 0.44 15.78 13.76
C LEU A 105 -0.41 16.77 14.57
N GLY A 106 -1.62 17.08 14.13
CA GLY A 106 -2.50 18.09 14.73
C GLY A 106 -2.30 19.48 14.15
N SER A 107 -3.40 20.22 13.97
CA SER A 107 -3.41 21.58 13.45
C SER A 107 -2.62 22.52 14.35
N GLY A 108 -1.71 23.30 13.78
CA GLY A 108 -1.00 24.37 14.48
C GLY A 108 0.50 24.45 14.27
N THR A 109 1.05 23.65 13.38
CA THR A 109 2.47 23.74 13.03
C THR A 109 2.61 24.32 11.63
N ASP A 110 3.49 25.31 11.42
CA ASP A 110 3.94 25.83 10.12
C ASP A 110 4.77 24.75 9.35
N ILE A 111 4.27 23.53 9.31
CA ILE A 111 4.98 22.38 8.73
C ILE A 111 4.90 22.41 7.21
N GLU A 112 3.77 22.82 6.64
CA GLU A 112 3.56 22.81 5.19
C GLU A 112 4.58 23.68 4.42
N PRO A 113 4.87 24.94 4.80
CA PRO A 113 5.93 25.73 4.17
C PRO A 113 7.32 25.10 4.33
N ARG A 114 7.60 24.46 5.48
CA ARG A 114 8.88 23.80 5.75
C ARG A 114 9.07 22.55 4.88
N LEU A 115 8.00 21.75 4.69
CA LEU A 115 8.02 20.60 3.81
C LEU A 115 8.17 21.00 2.35
N GLN A 116 7.51 22.06 1.93
CA GLN A 116 7.63 22.57 0.57
C GLN A 116 9.06 23.06 0.30
N ALA A 117 9.68 23.76 1.23
CA ALA A 117 11.07 24.18 1.13
C ALA A 117 12.04 22.99 1.03
N LEU A 118 11.78 21.90 1.77
CA LEU A 118 12.56 20.65 1.69
C LEU A 118 12.36 19.93 0.36
N ALA A 119 11.12 19.87 -0.13
CA ALA A 119 10.78 19.24 -1.41
C ALA A 119 11.35 19.98 -2.63
N GLU A 120 11.51 21.30 -2.52
CA GLU A 120 12.07 22.19 -3.56
C GLU A 120 13.59 22.38 -3.42
N ALA A 121 14.24 21.72 -2.44
CA ALA A 121 15.68 21.82 -2.26
C ALA A 121 16.41 21.39 -3.56
N PRO A 122 17.40 22.18 -4.05
CA PRO A 122 18.06 21.92 -5.32
C PRO A 122 18.75 20.56 -5.31
N ASP A 123 18.59 19.82 -6.41
CA ASP A 123 19.25 18.54 -6.64
C ASP A 123 20.75 18.64 -6.40
N ALA A 124 21.23 18.02 -5.35
CA ALA A 124 22.64 17.66 -5.29
C ALA A 124 22.95 16.74 -6.48
N THR A 125 24.05 16.98 -7.16
CA THR A 125 24.49 16.14 -8.30
C THR A 125 24.78 14.71 -7.82
N GLY A 126 23.72 13.91 -7.63
CA GLY A 126 23.77 12.54 -7.09
C GLY A 126 22.36 11.94 -6.94
N PRO A 127 22.24 10.71 -6.46
CA PRO A 127 20.94 10.13 -6.15
C PRO A 127 20.21 11.00 -5.13
N VAL A 128 18.91 11.28 -5.38
CA VAL A 128 18.07 12.11 -4.53
C VAL A 128 18.10 11.58 -3.10
N PRO A 129 18.50 12.40 -2.10
CA PRO A 129 18.52 11.95 -0.72
C PRO A 129 17.14 11.47 -0.27
N ARG A 130 17.08 10.39 0.51
CA ARG A 130 15.79 9.80 0.95
C ARG A 130 14.95 10.79 1.76
N ALA A 131 15.58 11.70 2.51
CA ALA A 131 14.90 12.80 3.20
C ALA A 131 14.11 13.69 2.24
N VAL A 132 14.64 14.00 1.06
CA VAL A 132 13.97 14.79 0.02
C VAL A 132 12.82 13.99 -0.58
N MET A 133 13.01 12.68 -0.85
CA MET A 133 11.93 11.80 -1.33
C MET A 133 10.78 11.72 -0.33
N THR A 134 11.09 11.63 0.97
CA THR A 134 10.09 11.62 2.04
C THR A 134 9.33 12.95 2.10
N ALA A 135 10.03 14.10 2.01
CA ALA A 135 9.40 15.42 1.96
C ALA A 135 8.48 15.57 0.72
N GLN A 136 8.93 15.09 -0.43
CA GLN A 136 8.12 15.07 -1.66
C GLN A 136 6.87 14.20 -1.49
N GLY A 137 6.99 13.02 -0.87
CA GLY A 137 5.85 12.14 -0.57
C GLY A 137 4.80 12.83 0.33
N ILE A 138 5.26 13.56 1.35
CA ILE A 138 4.37 14.30 2.26
C ILE A 138 3.68 15.45 1.53
N ALA A 139 4.43 16.23 0.75
CA ALA A 139 3.88 17.31 -0.07
C ALA A 139 2.87 16.76 -1.09
N GLY A 140 3.18 15.62 -1.74
CA GLY A 140 2.27 14.91 -2.63
C GLY A 140 1.00 14.41 -1.93
N GLY A 141 1.11 13.90 -0.71
CA GLY A 141 -0.05 13.50 0.11
C GLY A 141 -0.95 14.68 0.46
N HIS A 142 -0.37 15.85 0.74
CA HIS A 142 -1.15 17.09 0.93
C HIS A 142 -1.85 17.50 -0.38
N GLU A 143 -1.13 17.49 -1.50
CA GLU A 143 -1.68 17.80 -2.83
C GLU A 143 -2.81 16.84 -3.20
N LEU A 144 -2.64 15.52 -2.96
CA LEU A 144 -3.70 14.52 -3.18
C LEU A 144 -4.98 14.90 -2.45
N ARG A 145 -4.86 15.31 -1.17
CA ARG A 145 -5.99 15.75 -0.36
C ARG A 145 -6.66 17.01 -0.93
N LEU A 146 -5.89 18.00 -1.39
CA LEU A 146 -6.44 19.21 -2.02
C LEU A 146 -7.22 18.88 -3.30
N HIS A 147 -6.71 17.94 -4.12
CA HIS A 147 -7.43 17.47 -5.29
C HIS A 147 -8.73 16.75 -4.91
N ALA A 148 -8.69 15.87 -3.89
CA ALA A 148 -9.88 15.18 -3.41
C ALA A 148 -10.96 16.17 -2.92
N ILE A 149 -10.59 17.20 -2.16
CA ILE A 149 -11.50 18.26 -1.73
C ILE A 149 -12.10 19.00 -2.94
N ALA A 150 -11.28 19.40 -3.91
CA ALA A 150 -11.74 20.10 -5.11
C ALA A 150 -12.67 19.25 -5.99
N LEU A 151 -12.53 17.93 -5.93
CA LEU A 151 -13.35 16.94 -6.61
C LEU A 151 -14.58 16.50 -5.79
N CYS A 152 -14.79 17.05 -4.60
CA CYS A 152 -15.85 16.65 -3.66
C CYS A 152 -15.84 15.14 -3.34
N ILE A 153 -14.64 14.54 -3.26
CA ILE A 153 -14.46 13.16 -2.83
C ILE A 153 -14.52 13.13 -1.30
N ASP A 154 -15.29 12.20 -0.72
CA ASP A 154 -15.40 12.04 0.72
C ASP A 154 -14.09 11.52 1.31
N ILE A 155 -13.44 12.32 2.17
CA ILE A 155 -12.16 11.95 2.77
C ILE A 155 -12.41 11.34 4.15
N ASN A 156 -11.90 10.10 4.34
CA ASN A 156 -12.00 9.32 5.58
C ASN A 156 -13.44 9.26 6.13
N PRO A 157 -14.46 8.94 5.29
CA PRO A 157 -15.83 8.90 5.76
C PRO A 157 -16.00 7.90 6.90
N GLY A 158 -16.67 8.34 7.97
CA GLY A 158 -16.96 7.52 9.15
C GLY A 158 -15.84 7.47 10.19
N PHE A 159 -14.70 8.12 9.98
CA PHE A 159 -13.65 8.25 10.99
C PHE A 159 -13.80 9.59 11.73
N ARG A 160 -14.13 9.54 13.04
CA ARG A 160 -14.51 10.71 13.86
C ARG A 160 -13.48 11.84 13.90
N ARG A 161 -12.18 11.52 13.73
CA ARG A 161 -11.08 12.49 13.75
C ARG A 161 -10.53 12.80 12.37
N GLY A 162 -11.19 12.32 11.31
CA GLY A 162 -10.69 12.45 9.94
C GLY A 162 -9.39 11.67 9.67
N VAL A 163 -9.03 10.73 10.56
CA VAL A 163 -7.84 9.88 10.47
C VAL A 163 -8.28 8.42 10.54
N VAL A 164 -7.82 7.61 9.60
CA VAL A 164 -8.07 6.16 9.60
C VAL A 164 -7.22 5.52 10.69
N LEU A 165 -7.86 4.87 11.63
CA LEU A 165 -7.22 4.25 12.81
C LEU A 165 -7.81 2.89 13.10
N ALA A 166 -6.97 1.95 13.50
CA ALA A 166 -7.38 0.68 14.09
C ALA A 166 -7.80 0.87 15.55
N GLU A 167 -9.00 1.42 15.80
CA GLU A 167 -9.56 1.65 17.15
C GLU A 167 -10.95 1.01 17.26
N ALA A 168 -11.19 0.25 18.35
CA ALA A 168 -12.54 -0.22 18.67
C ALA A 168 -13.49 0.97 18.96
N PRO A 169 -14.75 0.95 18.51
CA PRO A 169 -15.46 -0.08 17.75
C PRO A 169 -15.32 0.06 16.23
N MET A 170 -14.38 0.84 15.70
CA MET A 170 -14.27 1.19 14.28
C MET A 170 -13.35 0.27 13.47
N HIS A 171 -13.07 -0.93 13.98
CA HIS A 171 -12.26 -1.90 13.22
C HIS A 171 -12.94 -2.43 11.96
N LEU A 172 -14.25 -2.24 11.82
CA LEU A 172 -15.03 -2.81 10.74
C LEU A 172 -15.71 -1.75 9.90
N ARG A 173 -15.57 -1.84 8.58
CA ARG A 173 -16.30 -1.06 7.59
C ARG A 173 -17.00 -1.99 6.63
N GLU A 174 -18.29 -1.80 6.43
CA GLU A 174 -19.09 -2.61 5.52
C GLU A 174 -19.45 -1.80 4.26
N MET A 175 -19.29 -2.44 3.11
CA MET A 175 -19.61 -1.90 1.78
C MET A 175 -20.30 -3.00 0.98
N ASP A 176 -21.65 -3.07 1.03
CA ASP A 176 -22.43 -4.19 0.52
C ASP A 176 -21.97 -5.53 1.10
N ASN A 177 -21.44 -6.41 0.22
CA ASN A 177 -20.94 -7.73 0.61
C ASN A 177 -19.43 -7.75 0.97
N LEU A 178 -18.77 -6.57 0.99
CA LEU A 178 -17.37 -6.44 1.37
C LEU A 178 -17.26 -5.87 2.79
N ARG A 179 -16.56 -6.57 3.65
CA ARG A 179 -16.16 -6.11 4.99
C ARG A 179 -14.69 -5.77 5.01
N LEU A 180 -14.35 -4.59 5.50
CA LEU A 180 -12.96 -4.13 5.67
C LEU A 180 -12.66 -4.04 7.16
N HIS A 181 -11.79 -4.91 7.65
CA HIS A 181 -11.26 -4.85 9.01
C HIS A 181 -10.00 -3.98 9.00
N ILE A 182 -10.04 -2.86 9.72
CA ILE A 182 -8.92 -1.91 9.78
C ILE A 182 -7.93 -2.41 10.83
N LEU A 183 -6.72 -2.74 10.39
CA LEU A 183 -5.67 -3.35 11.20
C LEU A 183 -4.56 -2.37 11.60
N GLY A 184 -4.46 -1.26 10.90
CA GLY A 184 -3.46 -0.22 11.08
C GLY A 184 -3.84 1.09 10.42
N PRO A 185 -3.18 2.18 10.85
CA PRO A 185 -2.25 2.25 11.96
C PRO A 185 -2.96 2.27 13.32
N ALA A 186 -2.28 1.79 14.37
CA ALA A 186 -2.74 1.96 15.73
C ALA A 186 -2.45 3.39 16.23
N LYS A 187 -3.23 3.90 17.20
CA LYS A 187 -3.02 5.24 17.77
C LYS A 187 -1.60 5.43 18.30
N MET A 188 -1.05 4.45 19.00
CA MET A 188 0.33 4.51 19.51
C MET A 188 1.36 4.63 18.39
N SER A 189 1.14 3.96 17.26
CA SER A 189 2.01 4.07 16.09
C SER A 189 2.01 5.48 15.51
N LEU A 190 0.85 6.15 15.47
CA LEU A 190 0.76 7.55 15.03
C LEU A 190 1.37 8.53 16.05
N GLU A 191 1.28 8.27 17.35
CA GLU A 191 1.93 9.08 18.37
C GLU A 191 3.46 8.94 18.31
N GLN A 192 3.96 7.74 18.05
CA GLN A 192 5.38 7.51 17.79
C GLN A 192 5.82 8.18 16.49
N LEU A 193 5.05 8.01 15.42
CA LEU A 193 5.24 8.68 14.13
C LEU A 193 5.38 10.21 14.32
N LYS A 194 4.50 10.82 15.09
CA LYS A 194 4.54 12.25 15.37
C LYS A 194 5.88 12.70 15.97
N LYS A 195 6.39 11.95 16.95
CA LYS A 195 7.69 12.25 17.59
C LYS A 195 8.85 12.07 16.62
N GLU A 196 8.83 10.99 15.84
CA GLU A 196 9.86 10.70 14.85
C GLU A 196 9.85 11.74 13.71
N TRP A 197 8.67 12.20 13.29
CA TRP A 197 8.53 13.26 12.31
C TRP A 197 9.08 14.60 12.78
N GLN A 198 8.82 14.98 14.02
CA GLN A 198 9.36 16.22 14.58
C GLN A 198 10.88 16.18 14.59
N ALA A 199 11.47 15.08 15.09
CA ALA A 199 12.92 14.91 15.08
C ALA A 199 13.51 14.85 13.66
N TRP A 200 12.80 14.22 12.73
CA TRP A 200 13.20 14.16 11.32
C TRP A 200 13.19 15.55 10.66
N LEU A 201 12.17 16.36 10.89
CA LEU A 201 12.10 17.74 10.37
C LEU A 201 13.27 18.57 10.87
N GLU A 202 13.55 18.53 12.17
CA GLU A 202 14.67 19.27 12.77
C GLU A 202 16.00 18.86 12.13
N GLN A 203 16.26 17.54 12.00
CA GLN A 203 17.47 17.01 11.37
C GLN A 203 17.57 17.35 9.88
N SER A 204 16.45 17.23 9.15
CA SER A 204 16.43 17.54 7.71
C SER A 204 16.66 19.03 7.43
N GLU A 205 16.12 19.92 8.26
CA GLU A 205 16.38 21.35 8.14
C GLU A 205 17.83 21.70 8.44
N GLU A 206 18.43 21.08 9.46
CA GLU A 206 19.83 21.24 9.77
C GLU A 206 20.70 20.73 8.60
N GLY A 207 20.39 19.57 8.04
CA GLY A 207 21.09 19.01 6.89
C GLY A 207 20.99 19.88 5.63
N VAL A 208 19.81 20.43 5.33
CA VAL A 208 19.63 21.36 4.21
C VAL A 208 20.36 22.70 4.47
N ALA A 209 20.25 23.23 5.69
CA ALA A 209 20.90 24.50 6.06
C ALA A 209 22.44 24.42 6.05
N THR A 210 22.99 23.26 6.44
CA THR A 210 24.43 23.01 6.46
C THR A 210 24.97 22.45 5.15
N GLY A 211 24.13 21.91 4.30
CA GLY A 211 24.52 21.15 3.09
C GLY A 211 25.28 19.87 3.42
N ASP A 212 25.11 19.32 4.63
CA ASP A 212 25.83 18.14 5.09
C ASP A 212 25.13 16.83 4.70
N PRO A 213 25.69 16.03 3.74
CA PRO A 213 25.11 14.78 3.30
C PRO A 213 25.02 13.72 4.42
N PHE A 214 25.87 13.81 5.45
CA PHE A 214 25.86 12.88 6.57
C PHE A 214 24.65 13.15 7.48
N VAL A 215 24.33 14.41 7.76
CA VAL A 215 23.12 14.79 8.52
C VAL A 215 21.87 14.37 7.75
N LEU A 216 21.82 14.60 6.44
CA LEU A 216 20.72 14.15 5.59
C LEU A 216 20.57 12.62 5.57
N SER A 217 21.68 11.86 5.61
CA SER A 217 21.63 10.39 5.64
C SER A 217 21.18 9.84 7.00
N GLN A 218 21.41 10.54 8.09
CA GLN A 218 20.93 10.16 9.43
C GLN A 218 19.41 10.29 9.58
N ALA A 219 18.79 11.21 8.82
CA ALA A 219 17.34 11.35 8.73
C ALA A 219 16.65 10.20 7.96
N ASP A 220 17.41 9.21 7.49
CA ASP A 220 16.97 8.11 6.65
C ASP A 220 16.32 6.99 7.47
N ARG A 221 15.09 7.21 7.96
CA ARG A 221 14.25 6.17 8.56
C ARG A 221 12.94 6.10 7.79
N SER A 222 12.43 4.88 7.56
CA SER A 222 11.13 4.66 6.89
C SER A 222 9.97 5.02 7.85
N ILE A 223 9.90 6.29 8.20
CA ILE A 223 8.91 6.87 9.11
C ILE A 223 7.49 6.76 8.52
N PRO A 224 7.26 7.00 7.20
CA PRO A 224 5.93 6.87 6.61
C PRO A 224 5.28 5.50 6.81
N ASN A 225 6.05 4.42 6.83
CA ASN A 225 5.53 3.05 6.95
C ASN A 225 4.77 2.80 8.26
N LEU A 226 5.06 3.57 9.33
CA LEU A 226 4.32 3.51 10.59
C LEU A 226 2.88 4.02 10.47
N SER A 227 2.57 4.80 9.42
CA SER A 227 1.23 5.32 9.13
C SER A 227 0.43 4.43 8.18
N SER A 228 1.00 3.32 7.70
CA SER A 228 0.35 2.47 6.70
C SER A 228 -1.02 2.01 7.13
N ILE A 229 -2.03 2.35 6.33
CA ILE A 229 -3.37 1.81 6.46
C ILE A 229 -3.34 0.36 5.98
N ALA A 230 -3.48 -0.56 6.93
CA ALA A 230 -3.58 -1.98 6.65
C ALA A 230 -5.01 -2.46 6.86
N VAL A 231 -5.51 -3.29 5.95
CA VAL A 231 -6.87 -3.80 6.00
C VAL A 231 -6.93 -5.28 5.64
N LEU A 232 -7.80 -6.03 6.33
CA LEU A 232 -8.28 -7.32 5.88
C LEU A 232 -9.64 -7.12 5.20
N ALA A 233 -9.70 -7.42 3.91
CA ALA A 233 -10.92 -7.42 3.13
C ALA A 233 -11.55 -8.82 3.15
N GLU A 234 -12.85 -8.90 3.47
CA GLU A 234 -13.60 -10.15 3.53
C GLU A 234 -14.87 -10.04 2.71
N ALA A 235 -15.08 -10.97 1.79
CA ALA A 235 -16.30 -11.11 0.99
C ALA A 235 -16.48 -12.56 0.54
N GLU A 236 -17.71 -13.09 0.60
CA GLU A 236 -18.06 -14.43 0.10
C GLU A 236 -17.15 -15.52 0.67
N ASP A 237 -16.89 -15.47 1.99
CA ASP A 237 -16.00 -16.38 2.73
C ASP A 237 -14.55 -16.39 2.21
N LYS A 238 -14.15 -15.35 1.50
CA LYS A 238 -12.80 -15.10 1.00
C LYS A 238 -12.16 -13.90 1.66
N THR A 239 -10.87 -13.97 1.91
CA THR A 239 -10.11 -12.96 2.63
C THR A 239 -8.87 -12.51 1.88
N ILE A 240 -8.63 -11.19 1.86
CA ILE A 240 -7.44 -10.59 1.29
C ILE A 240 -6.83 -9.65 2.34
N LEU A 241 -5.58 -9.88 2.69
CA LEU A 241 -4.82 -9.01 3.59
C LEU A 241 -3.99 -8.02 2.76
N PHE A 242 -4.34 -6.73 2.84
CA PHE A 242 -3.57 -5.61 2.30
C PHE A 242 -2.76 -4.99 3.43
N ALA A 243 -1.46 -5.08 3.37
CA ALA A 243 -0.59 -4.67 4.47
C ALA A 243 0.04 -3.28 4.27
N GLY A 244 0.00 -2.70 3.06
CA GLY A 244 0.84 -1.56 2.72
C GLY A 244 2.29 -1.87 3.02
N ASP A 245 2.97 -0.97 3.73
CA ASP A 245 4.35 -1.17 4.21
C ASP A 245 4.42 -1.38 5.73
N SER A 246 3.31 -1.81 6.33
CA SER A 246 3.22 -2.06 7.76
C SER A 246 4.23 -3.10 8.23
N ARG A 247 4.70 -2.94 9.46
CA ARG A 247 5.52 -3.95 10.12
C ARG A 247 4.67 -5.13 10.59
N GLY A 248 5.23 -6.34 10.51
CA GLY A 248 4.53 -7.56 10.90
C GLY A 248 4.08 -7.60 12.37
N ASP A 249 4.84 -7.00 13.30
CA ASP A 249 4.44 -6.87 14.69
C ASP A 249 3.21 -5.97 14.87
N HIS A 250 3.11 -4.86 14.12
CA HIS A 250 1.94 -3.97 14.12
C HIS A 250 0.72 -4.65 13.47
N LEU A 251 0.93 -5.38 12.37
CA LEU A 251 -0.14 -6.16 11.74
C LEU A 251 -0.70 -7.22 12.70
N LEU A 252 0.19 -7.94 13.40
CA LEU A 252 -0.23 -8.96 14.36
C LEU A 252 -1.03 -8.34 15.52
N GLN A 253 -0.59 -7.20 16.03
CA GLN A 253 -1.32 -6.43 17.04
C GLN A 253 -2.70 -5.99 16.55
N GLY A 254 -2.80 -5.47 15.32
CA GLY A 254 -4.08 -5.08 14.71
C GLY A 254 -5.03 -6.26 14.55
N LEU A 255 -4.54 -7.41 14.10
CA LEU A 255 -5.31 -8.66 13.99
C LEU A 255 -5.82 -9.15 15.33
N GLU A 256 -4.99 -9.08 16.38
CA GLU A 256 -5.37 -9.45 17.76
C GLU A 256 -6.45 -8.51 18.29
N GLN A 257 -6.27 -7.20 18.14
CA GLN A 257 -7.24 -6.18 18.58
C GLN A 257 -8.58 -6.29 17.85
N ALA A 258 -8.57 -6.67 16.58
CA ALA A 258 -9.78 -6.92 15.78
C ALA A 258 -10.44 -8.27 16.09
N GLY A 259 -9.83 -9.13 16.91
CA GLY A 259 -10.34 -10.45 17.25
C GLY A 259 -10.33 -11.45 16.09
N LEU A 260 -9.38 -11.30 15.17
CA LEU A 260 -9.29 -12.09 13.93
C LEU A 260 -8.32 -13.28 14.04
N LEU A 261 -7.58 -13.37 15.14
CA LEU A 261 -6.69 -14.50 15.40
C LEU A 261 -7.46 -15.69 15.97
N ASP A 262 -7.09 -16.89 15.58
CA ASP A 262 -7.61 -18.12 16.16
C ASP A 262 -7.07 -18.35 17.60
N SER A 263 -7.48 -19.46 18.23
CA SER A 263 -7.06 -19.84 19.59
C SER A 263 -5.54 -20.06 19.74
N ASN A 264 -4.82 -20.23 18.64
CA ASN A 264 -3.35 -20.39 18.61
C ASN A 264 -2.63 -19.06 18.30
N GLY A 265 -3.36 -17.95 18.19
CA GLY A 265 -2.83 -16.66 17.81
C GLY A 265 -2.37 -16.60 16.35
N SER A 266 -3.07 -17.29 15.47
CA SER A 266 -2.77 -17.42 14.03
C SER A 266 -3.94 -16.98 13.17
N LEU A 267 -3.64 -16.63 11.91
CA LEU A 267 -4.61 -16.33 10.88
C LEU A 267 -4.18 -16.99 9.57
N HIS A 268 -5.15 -17.55 8.85
CA HIS A 268 -4.97 -17.97 7.46
C HIS A 268 -5.89 -17.13 6.57
N VAL A 269 -5.36 -16.65 5.43
CA VAL A 269 -6.11 -15.85 4.45
C VAL A 269 -5.97 -16.44 3.05
N ASP A 270 -6.91 -16.17 2.15
CA ASP A 270 -6.82 -16.65 0.77
C ASP A 270 -5.71 -15.91 0.00
N VAL A 271 -5.58 -14.61 0.19
CA VAL A 271 -4.52 -13.79 -0.43
C VAL A 271 -3.87 -12.87 0.59
N PHE A 272 -2.56 -12.84 0.59
CA PHE A 272 -1.78 -11.89 1.38
C PHE A 272 -0.87 -11.07 0.46
N LYS A 273 -1.20 -9.78 0.27
CA LYS A 273 -0.26 -8.81 -0.29
C LYS A 273 0.78 -8.49 0.77
N LEU A 274 1.98 -9.03 0.59
CA LEU A 274 3.08 -8.86 1.55
C LEU A 274 3.46 -7.39 1.72
N PRO A 275 3.78 -6.98 2.96
CA PRO A 275 4.18 -5.60 3.21
C PRO A 275 5.54 -5.29 2.59
N HIS A 276 5.72 -4.01 2.21
CA HIS A 276 6.99 -3.44 1.81
C HIS A 276 7.69 -4.30 0.75
N HIS A 277 6.93 -4.67 -0.27
CA HIS A 277 7.38 -5.45 -1.46
C HIS A 277 8.10 -6.77 -1.13
N GLY A 278 7.87 -7.31 0.08
CA GLY A 278 8.53 -8.52 0.59
C GLY A 278 9.84 -8.27 1.32
N SER A 279 10.03 -7.09 1.91
CA SER A 279 11.20 -6.78 2.72
C SER A 279 11.28 -7.62 4.01
N ALA A 280 12.40 -8.27 4.23
CA ALA A 280 12.69 -9.02 5.46
C ALA A 280 12.86 -8.12 6.70
N ARG A 281 12.96 -6.80 6.51
CA ARG A 281 12.97 -5.82 7.60
C ARG A 281 11.59 -5.56 8.15
N SER A 282 10.54 -5.71 7.33
CA SER A 282 9.15 -5.46 7.71
C SER A 282 8.46 -6.68 8.28
N ILE A 283 8.84 -7.89 7.87
CA ILE A 283 8.26 -9.15 8.35
C ILE A 283 9.33 -10.12 8.82
N SER A 284 8.97 -10.98 9.75
CA SER A 284 9.86 -12.00 10.29
C SER A 284 9.37 -13.42 9.95
N ARG A 285 10.27 -14.40 10.10
CA ARG A 285 9.91 -15.82 9.96
C ARG A 285 8.78 -16.22 10.92
N SER A 286 8.82 -15.75 12.17
CA SER A 286 7.78 -16.04 13.17
C SER A 286 6.43 -15.42 12.81
N PHE A 287 6.41 -14.24 12.18
CA PHE A 287 5.20 -13.63 11.66
C PHE A 287 4.56 -14.51 10.57
N LEU A 288 5.34 -14.96 9.57
CA LEU A 288 4.87 -15.83 8.48
C LEU A 288 4.50 -17.26 8.91
N GLN A 289 4.84 -17.66 10.14
CA GLN A 289 4.33 -18.89 10.76
C GLN A 289 2.94 -18.70 11.37
N LYS A 290 2.61 -17.47 11.80
CA LYS A 290 1.32 -17.11 12.40
C LYS A 290 0.31 -16.62 11.37
N VAL A 291 0.74 -15.75 10.46
CA VAL A 291 -0.10 -15.20 9.38
C VAL A 291 0.28 -15.89 8.07
N THR A 292 -0.61 -16.72 7.59
CA THR A 292 -0.37 -17.61 6.44
C THR A 292 -1.40 -17.37 5.35
N ALA A 293 -1.06 -17.72 4.10
CA ALA A 293 -1.97 -17.54 2.98
C ALA A 293 -1.89 -18.69 1.97
N ASP A 294 -2.93 -18.84 1.16
CA ASP A 294 -2.90 -19.68 -0.04
C ASP A 294 -2.06 -19.03 -1.14
N LYS A 295 -2.18 -17.69 -1.28
CA LYS A 295 -1.45 -16.89 -2.26
C LYS A 295 -0.74 -15.73 -1.60
N TYR A 296 0.56 -15.61 -1.85
CA TYR A 296 1.35 -14.45 -1.45
C TYR A 296 1.61 -13.58 -2.67
N VAL A 297 1.17 -12.32 -2.62
CA VAL A 297 1.35 -11.34 -3.70
C VAL A 297 2.48 -10.40 -3.36
N LEU A 298 3.44 -10.25 -4.28
CA LEU A 298 4.58 -9.35 -4.16
C LEU A 298 4.67 -8.49 -5.43
N SER A 299 4.56 -7.18 -5.26
CA SER A 299 4.82 -6.21 -6.30
C SER A 299 6.22 -5.64 -6.09
N ALA A 300 7.16 -6.01 -6.94
CA ALA A 300 8.56 -5.62 -6.87
C ALA A 300 9.25 -5.89 -8.21
N ASN A 301 10.34 -5.19 -8.53
CA ASN A 301 11.13 -5.40 -9.74
C ASN A 301 12.63 -5.61 -9.47
N GLY A 302 13.00 -5.84 -8.22
CA GLY A 302 14.40 -6.02 -7.80
C GLY A 302 15.06 -4.73 -7.33
N ARG A 303 14.38 -3.58 -7.41
CA ARG A 303 14.85 -2.35 -6.77
C ARG A 303 14.94 -2.55 -5.25
N ASP A 304 15.97 -1.99 -4.62
CA ASP A 304 16.26 -2.14 -3.19
C ASP A 304 16.38 -3.62 -2.74
N ASP A 305 16.76 -4.51 -3.70
CA ASP A 305 16.87 -5.97 -3.56
C ASP A 305 15.53 -6.68 -3.24
N HIS A 306 14.38 -6.00 -3.38
CA HIS A 306 13.07 -6.60 -3.09
C HIS A 306 12.52 -7.46 -4.25
N PRO A 307 11.80 -8.55 -3.93
CA PRO A 307 11.59 -9.10 -2.59
C PRO A 307 12.87 -9.72 -2.02
N ASP A 308 13.09 -9.63 -0.71
CA ASP A 308 14.20 -10.30 -0.06
C ASP A 308 14.10 -11.83 -0.22
N LEU A 309 15.21 -12.47 -0.58
CA LEU A 309 15.28 -13.92 -0.67
C LEU A 309 14.91 -14.61 0.65
N ALA A 310 15.28 -14.02 1.78
CA ALA A 310 14.92 -14.53 3.11
C ALA A 310 13.41 -14.62 3.31
N THR A 311 12.65 -13.61 2.89
CA THR A 311 11.18 -13.60 2.95
C THR A 311 10.58 -14.75 2.13
N LEU A 312 11.06 -14.91 0.90
CA LEU A 312 10.60 -16.00 0.02
C LEU A 312 10.91 -17.39 0.61
N ILE A 313 12.09 -17.56 1.19
CA ILE A 313 12.48 -18.81 1.89
C ILE A 313 11.54 -19.08 3.07
N TRP A 314 11.26 -18.09 3.90
CA TRP A 314 10.35 -18.27 5.06
C TRP A 314 8.95 -18.69 4.65
N ILE A 315 8.43 -18.19 3.51
CA ILE A 315 7.14 -18.61 2.96
C ILE A 315 7.16 -20.08 2.60
N VAL A 316 8.13 -20.51 1.78
CA VAL A 316 8.17 -21.88 1.27
C VAL A 316 8.50 -22.90 2.37
N GLU A 317 9.32 -22.54 3.34
CA GLU A 317 9.59 -23.37 4.51
C GLU A 317 8.36 -23.51 5.42
N SER A 318 7.62 -22.40 5.64
CA SER A 318 6.35 -22.43 6.37
C SER A 318 5.30 -23.29 5.68
N ALA A 319 5.16 -23.17 4.36
CA ALA A 319 4.26 -24.00 3.54
C ALA A 319 4.61 -25.49 3.65
N ARG A 320 5.88 -25.84 3.49
CA ARG A 320 6.39 -27.20 3.63
C ARG A 320 6.13 -27.80 5.01
N ALA A 321 6.40 -27.03 6.07
CA ALA A 321 6.18 -27.46 7.45
C ALA A 321 4.71 -27.78 7.73
N ARG A 322 3.78 -27.01 7.17
CA ARG A 322 2.33 -27.19 7.29
C ARG A 322 1.78 -28.22 6.32
N ARG A 323 2.54 -28.66 5.31
CA ARG A 323 2.11 -29.50 4.20
C ARG A 323 0.92 -28.90 3.41
N GLN A 324 0.90 -27.58 3.33
CA GLN A 324 -0.10 -26.80 2.58
C GLN A 324 0.58 -26.11 1.39
N PRO A 325 0.24 -26.52 0.15
CA PRO A 325 0.78 -25.85 -1.03
C PRO A 325 0.42 -24.37 -1.05
N VAL A 326 1.33 -23.54 -1.53
CA VAL A 326 1.11 -22.09 -1.66
C VAL A 326 1.46 -21.61 -3.06
N GLU A 327 0.87 -20.49 -3.46
CA GLU A 327 1.24 -19.78 -4.67
C GLU A 327 1.94 -18.48 -4.31
N ILE A 328 3.12 -18.23 -4.89
CA ILE A 328 3.83 -16.97 -4.84
C ILE A 328 3.58 -16.27 -6.16
N VAL A 329 2.89 -15.13 -6.11
CA VAL A 329 2.52 -14.31 -7.27
C VAL A 329 3.37 -13.06 -7.26
N VAL A 330 4.15 -12.85 -8.33
CA VAL A 330 5.06 -11.69 -8.45
C VAL A 330 4.79 -10.91 -9.72
N THR A 331 4.91 -9.59 -9.65
CA THR A 331 4.74 -8.73 -10.82
C THR A 331 5.93 -8.80 -11.78
N ASN A 332 7.13 -9.07 -11.27
CA ASN A 332 8.32 -9.20 -12.10
C ASN A 332 9.21 -10.35 -11.60
N GLU A 333 9.95 -10.96 -12.52
CA GLU A 333 11.02 -11.86 -12.15
C GLU A 333 12.22 -11.06 -11.64
N THR A 334 12.76 -11.44 -10.47
CA THR A 334 13.89 -10.78 -9.83
C THR A 334 15.04 -11.76 -9.59
N PHE A 335 16.19 -11.26 -9.13
CA PHE A 335 17.29 -12.13 -8.73
C PHE A 335 16.87 -13.11 -7.62
N SER A 336 16.15 -12.63 -6.60
CA SER A 336 15.70 -13.44 -5.46
C SER A 336 14.68 -14.52 -5.87
N THR A 337 13.75 -14.21 -6.79
CA THR A 337 12.79 -15.21 -7.27
C THR A 337 13.46 -16.31 -8.10
N ARG A 338 14.45 -15.96 -8.94
CA ARG A 338 15.26 -16.96 -9.65
C ARG A 338 16.07 -17.85 -8.69
N ARG A 339 16.71 -17.24 -7.69
CA ARG A 339 17.46 -17.97 -6.67
C ARG A 339 16.57 -18.90 -5.86
N LEU A 340 15.35 -18.46 -5.51
CA LEU A 340 14.37 -19.31 -4.83
C LEU A 340 14.11 -20.59 -5.63
N VAL A 341 13.79 -20.48 -6.93
CA VAL A 341 13.46 -21.63 -7.77
C VAL A 341 14.66 -22.57 -7.95
N GLN A 342 15.88 -22.02 -7.98
CA GLN A 342 17.12 -22.80 -8.10
C GLN A 342 17.42 -23.59 -6.83
N ASP A 343 17.34 -22.94 -5.65
CA ASP A 343 17.82 -23.51 -4.39
C ASP A 343 16.70 -24.25 -3.64
N TYR A 344 15.42 -23.92 -3.89
CA TYR A 344 14.21 -24.46 -3.25
C TYR A 344 13.24 -24.98 -4.30
N ILE A 345 13.51 -26.15 -4.85
CA ILE A 345 12.78 -26.73 -5.99
C ILE A 345 11.26 -26.75 -5.71
N PRO A 346 10.39 -26.12 -6.55
CA PRO A 346 8.97 -25.90 -6.26
C PRO A 346 8.21 -27.16 -5.83
N HIS A 347 8.31 -28.26 -6.56
CA HIS A 347 7.57 -29.48 -6.23
C HIS A 347 8.04 -30.16 -4.93
N MET A 348 9.29 -29.94 -4.49
CA MET A 348 9.80 -30.46 -3.23
C MET A 348 9.39 -29.64 -2.01
N TYR A 349 9.13 -28.36 -2.22
CA TYR A 349 8.73 -27.42 -1.17
C TYR A 349 7.24 -27.12 -1.16
N GLY A 350 6.47 -27.62 -2.15
CA GLY A 350 5.02 -27.46 -2.20
C GLY A 350 4.60 -26.03 -2.52
N TYR A 351 5.29 -25.35 -3.45
CA TYR A 351 4.88 -24.04 -3.90
C TYR A 351 4.86 -23.93 -5.43
N ARG A 352 4.12 -22.94 -5.93
CA ARG A 352 4.15 -22.48 -7.33
C ARG A 352 4.59 -21.01 -7.34
N LEU A 353 5.50 -20.68 -8.24
CA LEU A 353 5.83 -19.28 -8.56
C LEU A 353 5.10 -18.89 -9.84
N THR A 354 4.27 -17.86 -9.76
CA THR A 354 3.55 -17.27 -10.89
C THR A 354 4.08 -15.85 -11.11
N VAL A 355 4.65 -15.62 -12.28
CA VAL A 355 5.17 -14.30 -12.68
C VAL A 355 4.17 -13.66 -13.65
N MET A 356 3.89 -12.39 -13.51
CA MET A 356 3.09 -11.63 -14.47
C MET A 356 3.72 -11.70 -15.86
N GLU A 357 2.91 -11.91 -16.88
CA GLU A 357 3.39 -11.93 -18.27
C GLU A 357 4.00 -10.58 -18.63
N THR A 358 5.16 -10.63 -19.30
CA THR A 358 5.86 -9.43 -19.78
C THR A 358 4.96 -8.62 -20.70
N GLY A 359 4.84 -7.33 -20.46
CA GLY A 359 3.97 -6.42 -21.22
C GLY A 359 2.52 -6.40 -20.77
N SER A 360 2.12 -7.23 -19.80
CA SER A 360 0.79 -7.15 -19.20
C SER A 360 0.65 -5.92 -18.31
N HIS A 361 -0.53 -5.31 -18.31
CA HIS A 361 -0.84 -4.17 -17.45
C HIS A 361 -1.26 -4.60 -16.05
N ALA A 362 -1.81 -5.79 -15.91
CA ALA A 362 -2.22 -6.37 -14.63
C ALA A 362 -2.33 -7.90 -14.72
N MET A 363 -2.26 -8.54 -13.57
CA MET A 363 -2.61 -9.94 -13.36
C MET A 363 -3.87 -10.03 -12.50
N SER A 364 -4.80 -10.90 -12.87
CA SER A 364 -6.07 -11.08 -12.16
C SER A 364 -6.11 -12.39 -11.36
N LEU A 365 -6.47 -12.30 -10.09
CA LEU A 365 -6.68 -13.43 -9.20
C LEU A 365 -8.19 -13.50 -8.89
N LEU A 366 -8.90 -14.49 -9.45
CA LEU A 366 -10.30 -14.76 -9.12
C LEU A 366 -10.35 -15.59 -7.85
N LEU A 367 -11.05 -15.09 -6.81
CA LEU A 367 -11.21 -15.79 -5.54
C LEU A 367 -12.60 -16.43 -5.43
N SER A 368 -13.64 -15.74 -5.90
CA SER A 368 -15.03 -16.25 -5.98
C SER A 368 -15.69 -15.69 -7.24
N GLY A 369 -16.59 -16.47 -7.84
CA GLY A 369 -17.18 -16.15 -9.13
C GLY A 369 -18.69 -16.08 -9.18
#